data_422fdc618e587c9074a4fab3bed63009
#
_entry.id   422fdc618e587c9074a4fab3bed63009
#
_cell.length_a   1.000
_cell.length_b   1.000
_cell.length_c   1.000
_cell.angle_alpha   90.00
_cell.angle_beta   90.00
_cell.angle_gamma   90.00
#
_symmetry.space_group_name_H-M   'P 1'
#
loop_
_entity.id
_entity.type
_entity.pdbx_description
1 polymer ?
#
loop_
_entity_poly.entity_id
_entity_poly.type
_entity_poly.pdbx_seq_one_letter_code
_entity_poly.pdbx_strand_id
1 'polypeptide(L)'
;MHIDKNKNKGFTLVELVIVVAILAILVGILAPAYSKYVERSAESTDLENVRTAYGEVMIAVEIEEEKDVLKVVPLKQKKAGWQSSNTVSIAGISHSNGDPDTDHWKGDPVAGGVCEVSYDPVKGILFDWKGKNEDGSKKYFFDINEDLQKPLNESGVLGDLISKKNTYFEIDSKCQNSSMLPKVKEKLPANSLLQKGTWAYVGSPSRDFERYFYWTSLDTNEVGAGQKIPVIISTADGKYYVAESTTANRTGSGSPYVAISDHLTQADYKKIIASGQQYDSLQKAYDAYEKELTDGKYKQYKNTLQ
;
A
#
# COMPACT_ATOMS: atom_id res chain seq x y z
N MET A 1 -16.44 48.81 59.18
CA MET A 1 -16.11 48.43 57.78
C MET A 1 -15.65 46.99 57.78
N HIS A 2 -16.60 46.09 57.48
CA HIS A 2 -16.35 44.63 57.53
C HIS A 2 -15.98 44.23 56.09
N ILE A 3 -14.74 43.85 55.87
CA ILE A 3 -14.28 43.33 54.58
C ILE A 3 -14.54 41.84 54.61
N ASP A 4 -15.57 41.40 53.88
CA ASP A 4 -15.83 39.98 53.59
C ASP A 4 -14.68 39.41 52.75
N LYS A 5 -13.84 38.59 53.39
CA LYS A 5 -12.84 37.79 52.67
C LYS A 5 -13.57 36.65 51.91
N ASN A 6 -13.83 36.90 50.66
CA ASN A 6 -14.25 35.89 49.73
C ASN A 6 -13.19 34.77 49.73
N LYS A 7 -13.46 33.64 50.40
CA LYS A 7 -12.63 32.43 50.39
C LYS A 7 -12.80 31.78 49.00
N ASN A 8 -11.90 32.07 48.11
CA ASN A 8 -11.78 31.27 46.89
C ASN A 8 -11.49 29.80 47.26
N LYS A 9 -12.50 28.95 47.19
CA LYS A 9 -12.34 27.51 47.36
C LYS A 9 -11.61 26.98 46.10
N GLY A 10 -10.34 26.67 46.22
CA GLY A 10 -9.60 25.98 45.17
C GLY A 10 -10.09 24.54 45.02
N PHE A 11 -9.96 23.99 43.80
CA PHE A 11 -10.25 22.59 43.55
C PHE A 11 -9.33 21.67 44.35
N THR A 12 -9.91 20.61 44.92
CA THR A 12 -9.13 19.57 45.58
C THR A 12 -8.42 18.69 44.52
N LEU A 13 -7.29 18.10 44.89
CA LEU A 13 -6.54 17.18 44.02
C LEU A 13 -7.41 15.98 43.62
N VAL A 14 -8.27 15.53 44.52
CA VAL A 14 -9.19 14.38 44.31
C VAL A 14 -10.26 14.73 43.27
N GLU A 15 -10.85 15.91 43.33
CA GLU A 15 -11.83 16.36 42.31
C GLU A 15 -11.19 16.44 40.91
N LEU A 16 -9.94 16.94 40.81
CA LEU A 16 -9.22 16.98 39.55
C LEU A 16 -8.97 15.57 38.99
N VAL A 17 -8.52 14.62 39.85
CA VAL A 17 -8.24 13.25 39.43
C VAL A 17 -9.50 12.55 38.93
N ILE A 18 -10.64 12.73 39.63
CA ILE A 18 -11.92 12.13 39.21
C ILE A 18 -12.37 12.67 37.88
N VAL A 19 -12.26 13.98 37.64
CA VAL A 19 -12.65 14.61 36.38
C VAL A 19 -11.77 14.10 35.22
N VAL A 20 -10.44 14.04 35.42
CA VAL A 20 -9.53 13.52 34.39
C VAL A 20 -9.78 12.04 34.09
N ALA A 21 -10.09 11.24 35.12
CA ALA A 21 -10.43 9.82 34.94
C ALA A 21 -11.72 9.65 34.10
N ILE A 22 -12.77 10.43 34.39
CA ILE A 22 -14.02 10.39 33.63
C ILE A 22 -13.77 10.84 32.17
N LEU A 23 -13.02 11.93 31.97
CA LEU A 23 -12.68 12.41 30.64
C LEU A 23 -11.88 11.36 29.84
N ALA A 24 -10.91 10.70 30.49
CA ALA A 24 -10.11 9.65 29.83
C ALA A 24 -10.99 8.46 29.37
N ILE A 25 -11.97 8.04 30.19
CA ILE A 25 -12.91 6.98 29.82
C ILE A 25 -13.79 7.42 28.65
N LEU A 26 -14.34 8.63 28.69
CA LEU A 26 -15.20 9.16 27.65
C LEU A 26 -14.44 9.28 26.32
N VAL A 27 -13.23 9.83 26.33
CA VAL A 27 -12.38 9.95 25.14
C VAL A 27 -12.01 8.55 24.61
N GLY A 28 -11.67 7.61 25.47
CA GLY A 28 -11.34 6.24 25.08
C GLY A 28 -12.47 5.53 24.31
N ILE A 29 -13.73 5.81 24.65
CA ILE A 29 -14.90 5.22 23.98
C ILE A 29 -15.27 5.99 22.70
N LEU A 30 -15.21 7.32 22.76
CA LEU A 30 -15.69 8.18 21.67
C LEU A 30 -14.69 8.30 20.50
N ALA A 31 -13.38 8.27 20.78
CA ALA A 31 -12.36 8.49 19.75
C ALA A 31 -12.43 7.49 18.58
N PRO A 32 -12.60 6.16 18.78
CA PRO A 32 -12.75 5.21 17.67
C PRO A 32 -14.02 5.45 16.85
N ALA A 33 -15.15 5.77 17.52
CA ALA A 33 -16.41 6.04 16.84
C ALA A 33 -16.34 7.33 16.02
N TYR A 34 -15.75 8.38 16.57
CA TYR A 34 -15.54 9.65 15.89
C TYR A 34 -14.64 9.48 14.65
N SER A 35 -13.54 8.74 14.78
CA SER A 35 -12.63 8.46 13.66
C SER A 35 -13.35 7.75 12.50
N LYS A 36 -14.20 6.75 12.80
CA LYS A 36 -15.02 6.08 11.78
C LYS A 36 -16.02 7.03 11.11
N TYR A 37 -16.64 7.91 11.89
CA TYR A 37 -17.60 8.88 11.36
C TYR A 37 -16.92 9.88 10.42
N VAL A 38 -15.76 10.41 10.82
CA VAL A 38 -14.98 11.34 9.98
C VAL A 38 -14.56 10.68 8.68
N GLU A 39 -14.10 9.43 8.73
CA GLU A 39 -13.70 8.69 7.54
C GLU A 39 -14.86 8.46 6.58
N ARG A 40 -16.00 8.01 7.07
CA ARG A 40 -17.21 7.85 6.25
C ARG A 40 -17.70 9.15 5.63
N SER A 41 -17.54 10.26 6.35
CA SER A 41 -17.88 11.59 5.81
C SER A 41 -16.92 12.01 4.70
N ALA A 42 -15.64 11.73 4.84
CA ALA A 42 -14.63 11.97 3.81
C ALA A 42 -14.90 11.12 2.56
N GLU A 43 -15.17 9.83 2.73
CA GLU A 43 -15.55 8.91 1.67
C GLU A 43 -16.81 9.37 0.91
N SER A 44 -17.86 9.79 1.63
CA SER A 44 -19.07 10.31 1.00
C SER A 44 -18.81 11.56 0.16
N THR A 45 -17.90 12.43 0.64
CA THR A 45 -17.48 13.62 -0.11
C THR A 45 -16.68 13.23 -1.37
N ASP A 46 -15.80 12.25 -1.26
CA ASP A 46 -14.99 11.77 -2.38
C ASP A 46 -15.88 11.17 -3.47
N LEU A 47 -16.86 10.35 -3.08
CA LEU A 47 -17.85 9.78 -3.99
C LEU A 47 -18.68 10.85 -4.71
N GLU A 48 -19.10 11.90 -3.99
CA GLU A 48 -19.85 12.99 -4.60
C GLU A 48 -18.99 13.79 -5.58
N ASN A 49 -17.74 14.06 -5.24
CA ASN A 49 -16.80 14.74 -6.13
C ASN A 49 -16.54 13.90 -7.41
N VAL A 50 -16.41 12.58 -7.28
CA VAL A 50 -16.24 11.69 -8.45
C VAL A 50 -17.49 11.63 -9.30
N ARG A 51 -18.70 11.62 -8.72
CA ARG A 51 -19.96 11.73 -9.45
C ARG A 51 -20.08 13.05 -10.21
N THR A 52 -19.64 14.14 -9.60
CA THR A 52 -19.59 15.45 -10.27
C THR A 52 -18.62 15.43 -11.45
N ALA A 53 -17.40 14.89 -11.25
CA ALA A 53 -16.42 14.75 -12.32
C ALA A 53 -16.93 13.85 -13.46
N TYR A 54 -17.66 12.77 -13.14
CA TYR A 54 -18.35 11.96 -14.14
C TYR A 54 -19.33 12.79 -14.98
N GLY A 55 -20.16 13.60 -14.33
CA GLY A 55 -21.10 14.49 -15.04
C GLY A 55 -20.39 15.47 -15.96
N GLU A 56 -19.28 16.07 -15.50
CA GLU A 56 -18.45 16.98 -16.30
C GLU A 56 -17.81 16.29 -17.51
N VAL A 57 -17.29 15.06 -17.34
CA VAL A 57 -16.72 14.26 -18.43
C VAL A 57 -17.79 13.94 -19.46
N MET A 58 -18.98 13.52 -19.03
CA MET A 58 -20.07 13.20 -19.94
C MET A 58 -20.58 14.43 -20.72
N ILE A 59 -20.64 15.59 -20.09
CA ILE A 59 -20.99 16.85 -20.75
C ILE A 59 -19.94 17.20 -21.82
N ALA A 60 -18.64 17.13 -21.48
CA ALA A 60 -17.56 17.42 -22.42
C ALA A 60 -17.60 16.48 -23.65
N VAL A 61 -17.85 15.19 -23.43
CA VAL A 61 -17.91 14.20 -24.51
C VAL A 61 -19.18 14.36 -25.36
N GLU A 62 -20.35 14.53 -24.74
CA GLU A 62 -21.63 14.51 -25.45
C GLU A 62 -22.00 15.85 -26.06
N ILE A 63 -21.62 16.97 -25.45
CA ILE A 63 -22.02 18.32 -25.87
C ILE A 63 -20.87 19.07 -26.53
N GLU A 64 -19.63 18.94 -26.00
CA GLU A 64 -18.44 19.67 -26.50
C GLU A 64 -17.62 18.85 -27.50
N GLU A 65 -18.01 17.60 -27.75
CA GLU A 65 -17.35 16.66 -28.68
C GLU A 65 -15.85 16.43 -28.38
N GLU A 66 -15.45 16.60 -27.12
CA GLU A 66 -14.08 16.34 -26.70
C GLU A 66 -13.80 14.83 -26.64
N LYS A 67 -12.67 14.38 -27.19
CA LYS A 67 -12.33 12.95 -27.30
C LYS A 67 -11.43 12.44 -26.18
N ASP A 68 -10.61 13.32 -25.60
CA ASP A 68 -9.62 12.98 -24.57
C ASP A 68 -9.90 13.75 -23.27
N VAL A 69 -11.03 13.45 -22.66
CA VAL A 69 -11.45 14.11 -21.41
C VAL A 69 -10.92 13.31 -20.22
N LEU A 70 -10.17 13.98 -19.36
CA LEU A 70 -9.66 13.46 -18.10
C LEU A 70 -9.95 14.44 -16.97
N LYS A 71 -10.64 13.98 -15.93
CA LYS A 71 -10.81 14.73 -14.67
C LYS A 71 -10.14 13.99 -13.54
N VAL A 72 -9.34 14.70 -12.73
CA VAL A 72 -8.62 14.15 -11.59
C VAL A 72 -9.26 14.67 -10.32
N VAL A 73 -9.79 13.78 -9.49
CA VAL A 73 -10.46 14.08 -8.23
C VAL A 73 -9.57 13.70 -7.06
N PRO A 74 -9.04 14.66 -6.28
CA PRO A 74 -8.26 14.36 -5.09
C PRO A 74 -9.15 13.76 -3.99
N LEU A 75 -8.67 12.69 -3.34
CA LEU A 75 -9.38 12.01 -2.26
C LEU A 75 -9.06 12.62 -0.89
N LYS A 76 -10.09 12.74 -0.07
CA LYS A 76 -10.02 13.25 1.32
C LYS A 76 -9.96 12.14 2.35
N GLN A 77 -10.38 10.92 1.98
CA GLN A 77 -10.33 9.77 2.87
C GLN A 77 -8.89 9.43 3.28
N LYS A 78 -8.73 8.96 4.52
CA LYS A 78 -7.45 8.64 5.13
C LYS A 78 -7.19 7.15 5.25
N LYS A 79 -8.15 6.33 4.85
CA LYS A 79 -8.06 4.88 4.81
C LYS A 79 -8.22 4.38 3.38
N ALA A 80 -7.57 3.26 3.09
CA ALA A 80 -7.75 2.57 1.82
C ALA A 80 -9.08 1.80 1.81
N GLY A 81 -9.67 1.65 0.62
CA GLY A 81 -10.94 0.97 0.42
C GLY A 81 -12.14 1.74 0.96
N TRP A 82 -13.31 1.16 0.75
CA TRP A 82 -14.59 1.71 1.19
C TRP A 82 -14.88 1.32 2.63
N GLN A 83 -15.16 2.30 3.50
CA GLN A 83 -15.41 2.08 4.93
C GLN A 83 -16.91 2.12 5.29
N SER A 84 -17.73 2.72 4.42
CA SER A 84 -19.18 2.84 4.63
C SER A 84 -19.93 1.61 4.17
N SER A 85 -19.51 1.04 3.03
CA SER A 85 -20.08 -0.15 2.41
C SER A 85 -18.97 -0.94 1.73
N ASN A 86 -19.08 -2.26 1.67
CA ASN A 86 -18.13 -3.05 0.89
C ASN A 86 -18.27 -2.82 -0.62
N THR A 87 -19.45 -2.43 -1.09
CA THR A 87 -19.74 -2.18 -2.50
C THR A 87 -20.22 -0.74 -2.69
N VAL A 88 -19.71 -0.08 -3.70
CA VAL A 88 -20.06 1.27 -4.11
C VAL A 88 -20.51 1.27 -5.56
N SER A 89 -21.44 2.18 -5.92
CA SER A 89 -21.90 2.34 -7.29
C SER A 89 -21.81 3.81 -7.71
N ILE A 90 -21.24 4.04 -8.90
CA ILE A 90 -21.18 5.34 -9.57
C ILE A 90 -21.68 5.14 -11.00
N ALA A 91 -22.67 5.92 -11.41
CA ALA A 91 -23.23 5.86 -12.76
C ALA A 91 -23.71 4.45 -13.19
N GLY A 92 -24.18 3.63 -12.25
CA GLY A 92 -24.62 2.25 -12.52
C GLY A 92 -23.49 1.22 -12.56
N ILE A 93 -22.23 1.64 -12.47
CA ILE A 93 -21.06 0.77 -12.38
C ILE A 93 -20.80 0.50 -10.90
N SER A 94 -20.81 -0.76 -10.50
CA SER A 94 -20.59 -1.19 -9.11
C SER A 94 -19.26 -1.89 -8.96
N HIS A 95 -18.59 -1.65 -7.83
CA HIS A 95 -17.32 -2.27 -7.47
C HIS A 95 -17.25 -2.50 -5.96
N SER A 96 -16.70 -3.62 -5.54
CA SER A 96 -16.47 -3.97 -4.14
C SER A 96 -14.98 -3.91 -3.82
N ASN A 97 -14.66 -3.68 -2.54
CA ASN A 97 -13.26 -3.69 -2.11
C ASN A 97 -12.56 -4.99 -2.52
N GLY A 98 -11.46 -4.85 -3.25
CA GLY A 98 -10.65 -5.95 -3.73
C GLY A 98 -11.19 -6.71 -4.93
N ASP A 99 -12.25 -6.23 -5.56
CA ASP A 99 -12.71 -6.80 -6.83
C ASP A 99 -11.63 -6.61 -7.93
N PRO A 100 -11.58 -7.51 -8.92
CA PRO A 100 -10.69 -7.35 -10.06
C PRO A 100 -10.98 -6.08 -10.85
N ASP A 101 -9.93 -5.50 -11.42
CA ASP A 101 -10.05 -4.38 -12.36
C ASP A 101 -10.92 -4.75 -13.57
N THR A 102 -11.72 -3.80 -14.01
CA THR A 102 -12.57 -3.93 -15.21
C THR A 102 -12.25 -2.80 -16.21
N ASP A 103 -12.87 -2.83 -17.39
CA ASP A 103 -12.75 -1.75 -18.36
C ASP A 103 -13.34 -0.41 -17.85
N HIS A 104 -14.21 -0.46 -16.84
CA HIS A 104 -14.90 0.71 -16.29
C HIS A 104 -14.45 1.11 -14.89
N TRP A 105 -13.72 0.24 -14.19
CA TRP A 105 -13.30 0.48 -12.83
C TRP A 105 -11.95 -0.17 -12.55
N LYS A 106 -10.99 0.61 -12.09
CA LYS A 106 -9.65 0.14 -11.71
C LYS A 106 -9.31 0.57 -10.31
N GLY A 107 -8.85 -0.39 -9.53
CA GLY A 107 -8.36 -0.21 -8.17
C GLY A 107 -9.41 0.20 -7.16
N ASP A 108 -8.96 0.34 -5.92
CA ASP A 108 -9.72 0.84 -4.78
C ASP A 108 -9.19 2.22 -4.35
N PRO A 109 -10.01 3.05 -3.70
CA PRO A 109 -9.54 4.34 -3.21
C PRO A 109 -8.45 4.16 -2.15
N VAL A 110 -7.47 5.06 -2.16
CA VAL A 110 -6.35 5.07 -1.24
C VAL A 110 -6.25 6.38 -0.48
N ALA A 111 -5.66 6.33 0.70
CA ALA A 111 -5.49 7.51 1.54
C ALA A 111 -4.74 8.63 0.82
N GLY A 112 -5.37 9.80 0.66
CA GLY A 112 -4.79 10.95 -0.03
C GLY A 112 -4.47 10.70 -1.50
N GLY A 113 -5.09 9.70 -2.11
CA GLY A 113 -4.96 9.38 -3.53
C GLY A 113 -5.80 10.28 -4.43
N VAL A 114 -6.07 9.79 -5.64
CA VAL A 114 -6.93 10.44 -6.64
C VAL A 114 -7.82 9.41 -7.30
N CYS A 115 -8.97 9.86 -7.81
CA CYS A 115 -9.73 9.13 -8.81
C CYS A 115 -9.60 9.88 -10.14
N GLU A 116 -9.12 9.20 -11.17
CA GLU A 116 -9.14 9.70 -12.53
C GLU A 116 -10.41 9.22 -13.22
N VAL A 117 -11.20 10.16 -13.69
CA VAL A 117 -12.42 9.90 -14.46
C VAL A 117 -12.14 10.26 -15.91
N SER A 118 -12.19 9.27 -16.78
CA SER A 118 -11.89 9.44 -18.21
C SER A 118 -12.92 8.73 -19.08
N TYR A 119 -12.96 9.08 -20.35
CA TYR A 119 -13.83 8.45 -21.33
C TYR A 119 -13.04 7.88 -22.50
N ASP A 120 -13.31 6.64 -22.83
CA ASP A 120 -12.80 5.98 -24.05
C ASP A 120 -13.95 5.79 -25.03
N PRO A 121 -13.82 6.19 -26.31
CA PRO A 121 -14.89 6.06 -27.30
C PRO A 121 -15.39 4.63 -27.55
N VAL A 122 -14.58 3.62 -27.24
CA VAL A 122 -14.91 2.19 -27.45
C VAL A 122 -15.39 1.55 -26.15
N LYS A 123 -14.73 1.84 -25.03
CA LYS A 123 -14.99 1.21 -23.73
C LYS A 123 -15.98 2.00 -22.88
N GLY A 124 -16.14 3.30 -23.13
CA GLY A 124 -16.95 4.20 -22.32
C GLY A 124 -16.19 4.80 -21.13
N ILE A 125 -16.91 5.09 -20.05
CA ILE A 125 -16.35 5.73 -18.86
C ILE A 125 -15.45 4.77 -18.07
N LEU A 126 -14.36 5.31 -17.52
CA LEU A 126 -13.41 4.63 -16.63
C LEU A 126 -13.22 5.45 -15.36
N PHE A 127 -13.36 4.80 -14.21
CA PHE A 127 -12.92 5.28 -12.89
C PHE A 127 -11.63 4.56 -12.51
N ASP A 128 -10.51 5.29 -12.45
CA ASP A 128 -9.19 4.73 -12.10
C ASP A 128 -8.73 5.34 -10.77
N TRP A 129 -8.79 4.53 -9.70
CA TRP A 129 -8.45 4.93 -8.34
C TRP A 129 -6.97 4.70 -8.07
N LYS A 130 -6.24 5.77 -7.81
CA LYS A 130 -4.78 5.76 -7.71
C LYS A 130 -4.31 6.38 -6.40
N GLY A 131 -3.19 5.88 -5.89
CA GLY A 131 -2.38 6.62 -4.96
C GLY A 131 -1.80 7.86 -5.67
N LYS A 132 -1.54 8.93 -4.91
CA LYS A 132 -1.03 10.19 -5.43
C LYS A 132 0.30 10.55 -4.79
N ASN A 133 1.29 10.88 -5.59
CA ASN A 133 2.45 11.64 -5.19
C ASN A 133 2.16 13.15 -5.33
N GLU A 134 3.05 14.01 -4.83
CA GLU A 134 2.91 15.47 -4.93
C GLU A 134 2.79 15.96 -6.38
N ASP A 135 3.42 15.26 -7.33
CA ASP A 135 3.34 15.52 -8.77
C ASP A 135 2.10 14.94 -9.45
N GLY A 136 1.18 14.31 -8.69
CA GLY A 136 -0.02 13.67 -9.22
C GLY A 136 0.15 12.26 -9.75
N SER A 137 1.36 11.72 -9.75
CA SER A 137 1.62 10.36 -10.21
C SER A 137 1.07 9.30 -9.25
N LYS A 138 0.94 8.07 -9.72
CA LYS A 138 0.46 6.92 -8.93
C LYS A 138 1.36 6.69 -7.71
N LYS A 139 0.76 6.59 -6.53
CA LYS A 139 1.49 6.33 -5.28
C LYS A 139 1.38 4.86 -4.90
N TYR A 140 2.51 4.21 -4.78
CA TYR A 140 2.59 2.86 -4.21
C TYR A 140 3.13 2.94 -2.78
N PHE A 141 2.61 2.08 -1.90
CA PHE A 141 3.18 1.89 -0.58
C PHE A 141 4.15 0.71 -0.62
N PHE A 142 5.37 0.98 -0.24
CA PHE A 142 6.47 0.03 -0.22
C PHE A 142 7.55 0.51 0.77
N ASP A 143 7.13 1.09 1.87
CA ASP A 143 8.05 1.53 2.91
C ASP A 143 8.34 0.39 3.87
N ILE A 144 9.62 0.16 4.17
CA ILE A 144 10.03 -0.93 5.07
C ILE A 144 9.46 -0.75 6.47
N ASN A 145 9.29 0.47 6.94
CA ASN A 145 8.77 0.74 8.28
C ASN A 145 7.25 0.77 8.33
N GLU A 146 6.62 1.43 7.37
CA GLU A 146 5.16 1.63 7.35
C GLU A 146 4.41 0.43 6.77
N ASP A 147 4.88 -0.12 5.66
CA ASP A 147 4.15 -1.17 4.95
C ASP A 147 4.55 -2.58 5.36
N LEU A 148 5.79 -2.76 5.82
CA LEU A 148 6.30 -4.07 6.17
C LEU A 148 6.42 -4.25 7.67
N GLN A 149 7.19 -3.40 8.35
CA GLN A 149 7.51 -3.60 9.75
C GLN A 149 6.28 -3.46 10.64
N LYS A 150 5.46 -2.43 10.42
CA LYS A 150 4.25 -2.17 11.21
C LYS A 150 3.18 -3.24 11.01
N PRO A 151 2.72 -3.55 9.78
CA PRO A 151 1.75 -4.62 9.56
C PRO A 151 2.24 -5.99 10.00
N LEU A 152 3.51 -6.30 9.81
CA LEU A 152 4.08 -7.58 10.23
C LEU A 152 4.23 -7.68 11.75
N ASN A 153 4.56 -6.59 12.45
CA ASN A 153 4.55 -6.54 13.91
C ASN A 153 3.14 -6.76 14.46
N GLU A 154 2.15 -6.08 13.89
CA GLU A 154 0.75 -6.22 14.27
C GLU A 154 0.20 -7.63 14.02
N SER A 155 0.69 -8.31 12.98
CA SER A 155 0.34 -9.70 12.68
C SER A 155 1.04 -10.73 13.57
N GLY A 156 2.02 -10.31 14.36
CA GLY A 156 2.86 -11.19 15.19
C GLY A 156 3.97 -11.94 14.43
N VAL A 157 4.05 -11.79 13.11
CA VAL A 157 5.06 -12.50 12.28
C VAL A 157 6.47 -11.99 12.53
N LEU A 158 6.64 -10.69 12.69
CA LEU A 158 7.96 -10.09 12.87
C LEU A 158 8.63 -10.45 14.20
N GLY A 159 7.86 -10.60 15.28
CA GLY A 159 8.40 -10.94 16.60
C GLY A 159 9.30 -12.17 16.56
N ASP A 160 8.87 -13.21 15.83
CA ASP A 160 9.61 -14.45 15.72
C ASP A 160 10.70 -14.44 14.63
N LEU A 161 10.50 -13.68 13.57
CA LEU A 161 11.37 -13.72 12.39
C LEU A 161 12.49 -12.66 12.41
N ILE A 162 12.19 -11.43 12.82
CA ILE A 162 13.15 -10.32 12.76
C ILE A 162 14.00 -10.21 14.05
N SER A 163 13.59 -10.83 15.14
CA SER A 163 14.39 -10.90 16.37
C SER A 163 15.64 -11.76 16.24
N LYS A 164 15.70 -12.64 15.24
CA LYS A 164 16.84 -13.52 15.00
C LYS A 164 17.92 -12.84 14.14
N LYS A 165 19.16 -13.10 14.47
CA LYS A 165 20.32 -12.59 13.73
C LYS A 165 20.29 -13.07 12.28
N ASN A 166 20.44 -12.16 11.31
CA ASN A 166 20.39 -12.44 9.88
C ASN A 166 19.02 -12.98 9.41
N THR A 167 17.95 -12.36 9.84
CA THR A 167 16.62 -12.79 9.49
C THR A 167 16.28 -12.38 8.06
N TYR A 168 15.86 -13.36 7.31
CA TYR A 168 15.27 -13.20 6.00
C TYR A 168 13.94 -13.96 5.97
N PHE A 169 12.97 -13.47 5.26
CA PHE A 169 11.79 -14.23 4.92
C PHE A 169 11.17 -13.75 3.60
N GLU A 170 10.53 -14.67 2.93
CA GLU A 170 9.73 -14.44 1.75
C GLU A 170 8.26 -14.71 2.04
N ILE A 171 7.38 -13.99 1.36
CA ILE A 171 5.96 -14.22 1.43
C ILE A 171 5.42 -14.48 0.02
N ASP A 172 5.03 -15.72 -0.19
CA ASP A 172 4.28 -16.18 -1.33
C ASP A 172 3.36 -17.34 -0.91
N SER A 173 2.68 -17.98 -1.86
CA SER A 173 1.74 -19.07 -1.59
C SER A 173 2.40 -20.37 -1.15
N LYS A 174 3.70 -20.54 -1.34
CA LYS A 174 4.42 -21.81 -1.12
C LYS A 174 5.57 -21.72 -0.13
N CYS A 175 6.00 -20.50 0.29
CA CYS A 175 7.07 -20.36 1.26
C CYS A 175 6.64 -20.78 2.67
N GLN A 176 7.60 -20.90 3.58
CA GLN A 176 7.34 -21.25 4.99
C GLN A 176 6.38 -20.30 5.72
N ASN A 177 6.23 -19.08 5.21
CA ASN A 177 5.37 -18.05 5.77
C ASN A 177 3.98 -18.01 5.10
N SER A 178 3.64 -18.93 4.21
CA SER A 178 2.39 -18.95 3.46
C SER A 178 1.14 -18.92 4.34
N SER A 179 1.16 -19.55 5.50
CA SER A 179 0.05 -19.49 6.47
C SER A 179 -0.18 -18.11 7.08
N MET A 180 0.82 -17.25 7.02
CA MET A 180 0.77 -15.87 7.53
C MET A 180 0.38 -14.87 6.44
N LEU A 181 0.52 -15.25 5.17
CA LEU A 181 0.26 -14.36 4.04
C LEU A 181 -1.12 -13.69 4.07
N PRO A 182 -2.24 -14.39 4.30
CA PRO A 182 -3.55 -13.74 4.39
C PRO A 182 -3.61 -12.70 5.51
N LYS A 183 -3.10 -13.02 6.70
CA LYS A 183 -3.08 -12.12 7.86
C LYS A 183 -2.24 -10.87 7.61
N VAL A 184 -1.13 -11.01 6.89
CA VAL A 184 -0.28 -9.88 6.50
C VAL A 184 -1.00 -9.02 5.47
N LYS A 185 -1.56 -9.62 4.42
CA LYS A 185 -2.28 -8.90 3.36
C LYS A 185 -3.48 -8.12 3.89
N GLU A 186 -4.22 -8.65 4.86
CA GLU A 186 -5.30 -7.92 5.54
C GLU A 186 -4.86 -6.61 6.22
N LYS A 187 -3.59 -6.51 6.59
CA LYS A 187 -3.02 -5.34 7.24
C LYS A 187 -2.39 -4.34 6.28
N LEU A 188 -2.07 -4.79 5.07
CA LEU A 188 -1.44 -3.93 4.06
C LEU A 188 -2.47 -2.98 3.43
N PRO A 189 -2.07 -1.75 3.10
CA PRO A 189 -2.89 -0.85 2.30
C PRO A 189 -3.25 -1.48 0.95
N ALA A 190 -4.44 -1.18 0.42
CA ALA A 190 -4.93 -1.74 -0.84
C ALA A 190 -4.00 -1.44 -2.04
N ASN A 191 -3.33 -0.29 -2.03
CA ASN A 191 -2.35 0.11 -3.05
C ASN A 191 -0.92 -0.31 -2.76
N SER A 192 -0.68 -1.17 -1.75
CA SER A 192 0.65 -1.74 -1.50
C SER A 192 1.03 -2.69 -2.63
N LEU A 193 2.24 -2.54 -3.16
CA LEU A 193 2.81 -3.51 -4.10
C LEU A 193 2.95 -4.91 -3.47
N LEU A 194 2.96 -4.98 -2.13
CA LEU A 194 3.06 -6.23 -1.39
C LEU A 194 1.79 -7.09 -1.44
N GLN A 195 0.69 -6.53 -1.95
CA GLN A 195 -0.53 -7.31 -2.21
C GLN A 195 -0.35 -8.30 -3.36
N LYS A 196 0.60 -8.06 -4.26
CA LYS A 196 0.84 -8.86 -5.48
C LYS A 196 2.29 -9.35 -5.55
N GLY A 197 2.48 -10.44 -6.27
CA GLY A 197 3.80 -10.97 -6.58
C GLY A 197 4.51 -11.63 -5.40
N THR A 198 5.80 -11.76 -5.53
CA THR A 198 6.70 -12.32 -4.52
C THR A 198 7.56 -11.21 -3.93
N TRP A 199 7.76 -11.24 -2.61
CA TRP A 199 8.64 -10.31 -1.94
C TRP A 199 9.43 -10.96 -0.81
N ALA A 200 10.57 -10.39 -0.52
CA ALA A 200 11.46 -10.87 0.52
C ALA A 200 12.06 -9.70 1.31
N TYR A 201 12.26 -9.94 2.59
CA TYR A 201 12.86 -8.99 3.52
C TYR A 201 14.13 -9.55 4.12
N VAL A 202 15.18 -8.74 4.14
CA VAL A 202 16.43 -9.05 4.85
C VAL A 202 16.79 -7.89 5.76
N GLY A 203 16.98 -8.20 7.03
CA GLY A 203 17.37 -7.21 8.02
C GLY A 203 17.15 -7.67 9.44
N SER A 204 17.57 -6.85 10.38
CA SER A 204 17.27 -7.04 11.79
C SER A 204 16.87 -5.70 12.42
N PRO A 205 15.73 -5.61 13.11
CA PRO A 205 15.31 -4.37 13.76
C PRO A 205 16.18 -4.02 14.97
N SER A 206 16.95 -4.97 15.51
CA SER A 206 17.75 -4.81 16.74
C SER A 206 19.21 -4.40 16.50
N ARG A 207 19.62 -4.19 15.25
CA ARG A 207 21.01 -3.82 14.90
C ARG A 207 21.02 -2.81 13.77
N ASP A 208 22.06 -1.98 13.70
CA ASP A 208 22.37 -1.03 12.61
C ASP A 208 22.75 -1.73 11.28
N PHE A 209 22.10 -2.84 10.98
CA PHE A 209 22.25 -3.50 9.70
C PHE A 209 21.35 -2.84 8.66
N GLU A 210 21.93 -2.58 7.50
CA GLU A 210 21.19 -2.20 6.33
C GLU A 210 20.02 -3.17 6.14
N ARG A 211 18.82 -2.64 5.98
CA ARG A 211 17.62 -3.40 5.70
C ARG A 211 17.36 -3.31 4.23
N TYR A 212 17.02 -4.44 3.63
CA TYR A 212 16.68 -4.51 2.22
C TYR A 212 15.37 -5.21 2.05
N PHE A 213 14.63 -4.72 1.08
CA PHE A 213 13.37 -5.29 0.71
C PHE A 213 13.35 -5.52 -0.81
N TYR A 214 13.01 -6.73 -1.23
CA TYR A 214 12.86 -7.12 -2.64
C TYR A 214 11.42 -7.33 -2.99
N TRP A 215 11.07 -6.91 -4.17
CA TRP A 215 9.76 -7.18 -4.72
C TRP A 215 9.85 -7.45 -6.23
N THR A 216 9.00 -8.36 -6.69
CA THR A 216 8.72 -8.60 -8.11
C THR A 216 7.22 -8.88 -8.26
N SER A 217 6.61 -8.47 -9.37
CA SER A 217 5.21 -8.79 -9.68
C SER A 217 4.99 -10.27 -10.00
N LEU A 218 6.07 -11.02 -10.19
CA LEU A 218 6.07 -12.43 -10.58
C LEU A 218 5.77 -13.35 -9.40
N ASP A 219 4.97 -14.40 -9.61
CA ASP A 219 5.01 -15.59 -8.76
C ASP A 219 6.25 -16.40 -9.14
N THR A 220 7.26 -16.39 -8.29
CA THR A 220 8.52 -17.07 -8.55
C THR A 220 8.37 -18.58 -8.65
N ASN A 221 7.33 -19.16 -8.04
CA ASN A 221 7.04 -20.59 -8.16
C ASN A 221 6.55 -20.96 -9.55
N GLU A 222 5.79 -20.07 -10.21
CA GLU A 222 5.37 -20.27 -11.61
C GLU A 222 6.51 -20.03 -12.58
N VAL A 223 7.39 -19.06 -12.28
CA VAL A 223 8.57 -18.76 -13.09
C VAL A 223 9.58 -19.92 -13.08
N GLY A 224 9.74 -20.57 -11.94
CA GLY A 224 10.72 -21.65 -11.75
C GLY A 224 12.11 -21.15 -11.36
N ALA A 225 12.97 -22.07 -10.94
CA ALA A 225 14.32 -21.78 -10.48
C ALA A 225 15.31 -21.55 -11.63
N GLY A 226 16.36 -20.78 -11.37
CA GLY A 226 17.42 -20.48 -12.34
C GLY A 226 17.04 -19.42 -13.37
N GLN A 227 15.89 -18.78 -13.22
CA GLN A 227 15.42 -17.76 -14.14
C GLN A 227 15.86 -16.37 -13.73
N LYS A 228 16.23 -15.56 -14.73
CA LYS A 228 16.52 -14.14 -14.53
C LYS A 228 15.24 -13.35 -14.51
N ILE A 229 15.02 -12.60 -13.46
CA ILE A 229 13.83 -11.79 -13.24
C ILE A 229 14.17 -10.36 -12.84
N PRO A 230 13.34 -9.37 -13.20
CA PRO A 230 13.48 -8.04 -12.70
C PRO A 230 12.95 -7.95 -11.27
N VAL A 231 13.61 -7.15 -10.44
CA VAL A 231 13.19 -6.88 -9.06
C VAL A 231 13.29 -5.40 -8.75
N ILE A 232 12.39 -4.91 -7.90
CA ILE A 232 12.57 -3.63 -7.22
C ILE A 232 13.17 -3.92 -5.85
N ILE A 233 14.18 -3.15 -5.47
CA ILE A 233 14.82 -3.24 -4.15
C ILE A 233 14.64 -1.90 -3.47
N SER A 234 14.12 -1.93 -2.24
CA SER A 234 14.06 -0.77 -1.35
C SER A 234 15.08 -0.94 -0.23
N THR A 235 15.78 0.14 0.08
CA THR A 235 16.78 0.21 1.15
C THR A 235 16.26 1.04 2.32
N ALA A 236 16.80 0.85 3.51
CA ALA A 236 16.36 1.56 4.72
C ALA A 236 16.61 3.08 4.66
N ASP A 237 17.50 3.54 3.79
CA ASP A 237 17.80 4.95 3.55
C ASP A 237 16.89 5.58 2.47
N GLY A 238 15.81 4.88 2.09
CA GLY A 238 14.80 5.42 1.17
C GLY A 238 15.18 5.42 -0.29
N LYS A 239 16.19 4.63 -0.69
CA LYS A 239 16.56 4.47 -2.10
C LYS A 239 15.89 3.26 -2.71
N TYR A 240 15.64 3.33 -4.00
CA TYR A 240 15.03 2.27 -4.78
C TYR A 240 15.94 1.89 -5.94
N TYR A 241 15.98 0.60 -6.24
CA TYR A 241 16.77 0.08 -7.35
C TYR A 241 15.93 -0.85 -8.20
N VAL A 242 16.11 -0.80 -9.52
CA VAL A 242 15.62 -1.85 -10.43
C VAL A 242 16.82 -2.65 -10.86
N ALA A 243 16.80 -3.94 -10.60
CA ALA A 243 17.92 -4.84 -10.81
C ALA A 243 17.48 -6.20 -11.36
N GLU A 244 18.43 -7.01 -11.80
CA GLU A 244 18.22 -8.39 -12.18
C GLU A 244 18.53 -9.32 -10.99
N SER A 245 17.64 -10.22 -10.66
CA SER A 245 17.87 -11.34 -9.74
C SER A 245 17.75 -12.68 -10.46
N THR A 246 18.30 -13.73 -9.88
CA THR A 246 18.18 -15.10 -10.39
C THR A 246 17.45 -15.94 -9.36
N THR A 247 16.31 -16.52 -9.76
CA THR A 247 15.48 -17.37 -8.90
C THR A 247 16.19 -18.67 -8.53
N ALA A 248 15.91 -19.18 -7.34
CA ALA A 248 16.54 -20.41 -6.86
C ALA A 248 15.58 -21.29 -6.04
N ASN A 249 15.76 -22.60 -6.12
CA ASN A 249 15.04 -23.54 -5.26
C ASN A 249 15.44 -23.37 -3.80
N ARG A 250 14.45 -23.37 -2.93
CA ARG A 250 14.62 -23.31 -1.48
C ARG A 250 13.84 -24.42 -0.79
N THR A 251 14.44 -24.92 0.27
CA THR A 251 13.80 -25.84 1.20
C THR A 251 13.78 -25.16 2.56
N GLY A 252 12.61 -24.68 2.97
CA GLY A 252 12.39 -24.13 4.29
C GLY A 252 11.77 -25.15 5.25
N SER A 253 11.26 -24.70 6.37
CA SER A 253 10.46 -25.51 7.30
C SER A 253 9.08 -25.91 6.74
N GLY A 254 8.73 -25.41 5.55
CA GLY A 254 7.51 -25.74 4.81
C GLY A 254 7.77 -26.52 3.52
N SER A 255 6.85 -26.43 2.58
CA SER A 255 7.02 -27.03 1.25
C SER A 255 8.16 -26.37 0.48
N PRO A 256 8.85 -27.09 -0.42
CA PRO A 256 9.82 -26.48 -1.32
C PRO A 256 9.18 -25.32 -2.12
N TYR A 257 9.91 -24.25 -2.30
CA TYR A 257 9.49 -23.07 -3.05
C TYR A 257 10.62 -22.50 -3.88
N VAL A 258 10.31 -21.62 -4.80
CA VAL A 258 11.29 -20.89 -5.61
C VAL A 258 11.43 -19.47 -5.06
N ALA A 259 12.60 -19.14 -4.57
CA ALA A 259 12.94 -17.85 -4.02
C ALA A 259 13.32 -16.84 -5.12
N ILE A 260 13.22 -15.55 -4.80
CA ILE A 260 13.70 -14.47 -5.66
C ILE A 260 15.21 -14.58 -5.93
N SER A 261 15.97 -15.12 -5.01
CA SER A 261 17.44 -15.25 -5.12
C SER A 261 17.95 -16.50 -4.41
N ASP A 262 19.08 -17.02 -4.85
CA ASP A 262 19.73 -18.18 -4.22
C ASP A 262 20.21 -17.88 -2.80
N HIS A 263 20.81 -16.72 -2.57
CA HIS A 263 21.26 -16.28 -1.25
C HIS A 263 20.81 -14.86 -0.98
N LEU A 264 20.10 -14.69 0.12
CA LEU A 264 19.67 -13.38 0.63
C LEU A 264 20.53 -12.99 1.82
N THR A 265 21.84 -12.90 1.58
CA THR A 265 22.76 -12.31 2.53
C THR A 265 22.97 -10.83 2.19
N GLN A 266 23.41 -10.03 3.15
CA GLN A 266 23.73 -8.63 2.91
C GLN A 266 24.79 -8.45 1.79
N ALA A 267 25.72 -9.39 1.65
CA ALA A 267 26.74 -9.35 0.61
C ALA A 267 26.15 -9.59 -0.80
N ASP A 268 25.17 -10.48 -0.91
CA ASP A 268 24.51 -10.76 -2.20
C ASP A 268 23.62 -9.60 -2.62
N TYR A 269 23.00 -8.93 -1.68
CA TYR A 269 22.28 -7.68 -1.90
C TYR A 269 23.12 -6.61 -2.55
N LYS A 270 24.29 -6.36 -1.98
CA LYS A 270 25.23 -5.36 -2.52
C LYS A 270 25.62 -5.66 -3.95
N LYS A 271 25.76 -6.93 -4.32
CA LYS A 271 26.05 -7.34 -5.71
C LYS A 271 24.89 -7.06 -6.65
N ILE A 272 23.66 -7.39 -6.23
CA ILE A 272 22.47 -7.16 -7.05
C ILE A 272 22.22 -5.65 -7.19
N ILE A 273 22.30 -4.88 -6.13
CA ILE A 273 22.18 -3.42 -6.15
C ILE A 273 23.26 -2.79 -7.04
N ALA A 274 24.51 -3.26 -6.96
CA ALA A 274 25.60 -2.73 -7.77
C ALA A 274 25.38 -2.92 -9.28
N SER A 275 24.59 -3.90 -9.69
CA SER A 275 24.20 -4.14 -11.08
C SER A 275 22.90 -3.42 -11.48
N GLY A 276 22.20 -2.83 -10.53
CA GLY A 276 20.91 -2.17 -10.72
C GLY A 276 21.02 -0.68 -10.98
N GLN A 277 19.94 -0.11 -11.44
CA GLN A 277 19.80 1.34 -11.59
C GLN A 277 19.05 1.92 -10.39
N GLN A 278 19.60 2.99 -9.81
CA GLN A 278 19.01 3.68 -8.66
C GLN A 278 17.96 4.70 -9.09
N TYR A 279 16.91 4.83 -8.27
CA TYR A 279 15.82 5.80 -8.41
C TYR A 279 15.53 6.47 -7.07
N ASP A 280 15.08 7.74 -7.12
CA ASP A 280 14.81 8.55 -5.95
C ASP A 280 13.42 8.30 -5.35
N SER A 281 12.55 7.60 -6.07
CA SER A 281 11.20 7.26 -5.61
C SER A 281 10.76 5.89 -6.08
N LEU A 282 9.86 5.26 -5.32
CA LEU A 282 9.24 3.99 -5.69
C LEU A 282 8.53 4.10 -7.03
N GLN A 283 7.83 5.22 -7.28
CA GLN A 283 7.11 5.41 -8.54
C GLN A 283 8.05 5.31 -9.75
N LYS A 284 9.17 6.05 -9.73
CA LYS A 284 10.15 5.99 -10.82
C LYS A 284 10.76 4.60 -11.00
N ALA A 285 11.03 3.91 -9.89
CA ALA A 285 11.52 2.55 -9.93
C ALA A 285 10.47 1.59 -10.52
N TYR A 286 9.21 1.75 -10.14
CA TYR A 286 8.12 0.95 -10.67
C TYR A 286 7.89 1.20 -12.16
N ASP A 287 7.89 2.44 -12.62
CA ASP A 287 7.76 2.78 -14.03
C ASP A 287 8.88 2.16 -14.87
N ALA A 288 10.11 2.18 -14.35
CA ALA A 288 11.25 1.53 -14.99
C ALA A 288 11.13 0.00 -14.99
N TYR A 289 10.67 -0.59 -13.88
CA TYR A 289 10.38 -2.01 -13.75
C TYR A 289 9.29 -2.44 -14.76
N GLU A 290 8.20 -1.69 -14.84
CA GLU A 290 7.11 -1.93 -15.77
C GLU A 290 7.59 -1.87 -17.22
N LYS A 291 8.45 -0.92 -17.55
CA LYS A 291 9.07 -0.82 -18.88
C LYS A 291 9.92 -2.05 -19.21
N GLU A 292 10.64 -2.61 -18.25
CA GLU A 292 11.39 -3.85 -18.46
C GLU A 292 10.48 -5.05 -18.78
N LEU A 293 9.25 -5.06 -18.26
CA LEU A 293 8.26 -6.10 -18.54
C LEU A 293 7.45 -5.82 -19.81
N THR A 294 7.27 -4.58 -20.22
CA THR A 294 6.48 -4.24 -21.43
C THR A 294 7.34 -4.20 -22.68
N ASP A 295 8.43 -3.47 -22.66
CA ASP A 295 9.27 -3.18 -23.82
C ASP A 295 10.71 -3.68 -23.69
N GLY A 296 11.14 -4.01 -22.46
CA GLY A 296 12.49 -4.39 -22.10
C GLY A 296 12.80 -5.88 -22.27
N LYS A 297 13.77 -6.32 -21.47
CA LYS A 297 14.36 -7.67 -21.49
C LYS A 297 13.40 -8.77 -21.03
N TYR A 298 12.36 -8.43 -20.24
CA TYR A 298 11.50 -9.39 -19.54
C TYR A 298 10.06 -9.44 -20.08
N LYS A 299 9.88 -9.16 -21.38
CA LYS A 299 8.57 -9.14 -22.07
C LYS A 299 7.73 -10.40 -21.90
N GLN A 300 8.36 -11.55 -21.69
CA GLN A 300 7.67 -12.80 -21.43
C GLN A 300 6.81 -12.78 -20.16
N TYR A 301 7.07 -11.85 -19.28
CA TYR A 301 6.35 -11.70 -17.99
C TYR A 301 5.37 -10.52 -17.95
N LYS A 302 5.09 -9.88 -19.09
CA LYS A 302 4.23 -8.67 -19.15
C LYS A 302 2.84 -8.83 -18.51
N ASN A 303 2.30 -10.04 -18.49
CA ASN A 303 0.96 -10.32 -17.96
C ASN A 303 0.90 -10.32 -16.42
N THR A 304 2.01 -10.17 -15.73
CA THR A 304 2.09 -10.15 -14.26
C THR A 304 1.88 -8.76 -13.67
N LEU A 305 1.78 -7.73 -14.50
CA LEU A 305 1.54 -6.34 -14.09
C LEU A 305 0.07 -6.01 -13.79
N GLN A 306 -0.83 -6.97 -13.99
CA GLN A 306 -2.28 -6.80 -13.79
C GLN A 306 -2.71 -7.01 -12.34
#